data_d592ad3bba036799d1bb435830f0f6cc
#
_entry.id   d592ad3bba036799d1bb435830f0f6cc
#
_cell.length_a   1.000
_cell.length_b   1.000
_cell.length_c   1.000
_cell.angle_alpha   90.00
_cell.angle_beta   90.00
_cell.angle_gamma   90.00
#
_symmetry.space_group_name_H-M   'P 1'
#
loop_
_entity.id
_entity.type
_entity.pdbx_description
1 polymer ?
#
loop_
_entity_poly.entity_id
_entity_poly.type
_entity_poly.pdbx_seq_one_letter_code
_entity_poly.pdbx_strand_id
1 'polypeptide(L)'
;MSVLSTSLQRLNVIGAYRELGTDSRRRATLIGIASTQLLVQLSSMPVALTIPTVARYFDVEVSQAAWLVIARLLLLGSTVFLAARLGQKYGHVRVYFIGATIMCVASVMSAAALSLNQLILWSGLVGVGGAMVTANSNAILAAVFDSNERGRAFAIPVVAARFGTLIGLVLFGVFLQYFSWRLVFLTSLPIGLLAIRNSYPLLKYQFQQIASEAKTIKIQYTGAVLMVATLGVFI
;
A
#
# COMPACT_ATOMS: atom_id res chain seq x y z
N MET A 1 -18.91 -12.30 32.22
CA MET A 1 -18.76 -10.84 31.91
C MET A 1 -17.33 -10.34 31.89
N SER A 2 -16.38 -10.94 32.63
CA SER A 2 -14.98 -10.49 32.70
C SER A 2 -14.15 -10.75 31.41
N VAL A 3 -14.42 -11.80 30.66
CA VAL A 3 -13.66 -12.16 29.46
C VAL A 3 -13.95 -11.24 28.27
N LEU A 4 -15.19 -10.76 28.15
CA LEU A 4 -15.59 -9.81 27.10
C LEU A 4 -15.00 -8.40 27.34
N SER A 5 -14.90 -7.96 28.59
CA SER A 5 -14.29 -6.67 28.94
C SER A 5 -12.79 -6.66 28.66
N THR A 6 -12.10 -7.79 28.88
CA THR A 6 -10.66 -7.95 28.61
C THR A 6 -10.37 -8.00 27.11
N SER A 7 -11.25 -8.61 26.31
CA SER A 7 -11.12 -8.63 24.85
C SER A 7 -11.40 -7.27 24.21
N LEU A 8 -12.35 -6.51 24.71
CA LEU A 8 -12.62 -5.14 24.25
C LEU A 8 -11.51 -4.14 24.61
N GLN A 9 -10.86 -4.31 25.76
CA GLN A 9 -9.68 -3.53 26.12
C GLN A 9 -8.49 -3.82 25.21
N ARG A 10 -8.34 -5.05 24.70
CA ARG A 10 -7.31 -5.42 23.72
C ARG A 10 -7.52 -4.80 22.34
N LEU A 11 -8.77 -4.41 22.01
CA LEU A 11 -9.13 -3.76 20.74
C LEU A 11 -9.09 -2.23 20.79
N ASN A 12 -8.69 -1.63 21.89
CA ASN A 12 -8.56 -0.18 21.99
C ASN A 12 -7.32 0.32 21.21
N VAL A 13 -7.49 0.52 19.89
CA VAL A 13 -6.44 0.97 18.97
C VAL A 13 -5.92 2.36 19.36
N ILE A 14 -6.78 3.22 19.89
CA ILE A 14 -6.39 4.56 20.35
C ILE A 14 -5.51 4.45 21.60
N GLY A 15 -5.85 3.60 22.55
CA GLY A 15 -5.04 3.30 23.72
C GLY A 15 -3.68 2.69 23.34
N ALA A 16 -3.69 1.71 22.44
CA ALA A 16 -2.47 1.11 21.92
C ALA A 16 -1.56 2.13 21.23
N TYR A 17 -2.12 3.06 20.42
CA TYR A 17 -1.37 4.14 19.80
C TYR A 17 -0.74 5.08 20.81
N ARG A 18 -1.46 5.41 21.89
CA ARG A 18 -0.97 6.30 22.95
C ARG A 18 0.17 5.67 23.75
N GLU A 19 0.07 4.38 24.07
CA GLU A 19 1.09 3.62 24.79
C GLU A 19 2.35 3.38 23.93
N LEU A 20 2.19 2.99 22.67
CA LEU A 20 3.30 2.67 21.78
C LEU A 20 4.00 3.92 21.19
N GLY A 21 3.31 5.05 21.15
CA GLY A 21 3.80 6.30 20.58
C GLY A 21 4.57 7.17 21.57
N THR A 22 5.17 6.62 22.61
CA THR A 22 5.95 7.37 23.62
C THR A 22 7.19 8.04 23.03
N ASP A 23 7.89 7.32 22.12
CA ASP A 23 9.06 7.84 21.42
C ASP A 23 8.70 8.48 20.08
N SER A 24 9.33 9.61 19.75
CA SER A 24 9.14 10.32 18.48
C SER A 24 9.35 9.41 17.26
N ARG A 25 10.32 8.49 17.32
CA ARG A 25 10.59 7.50 16.27
C ARG A 25 9.46 6.50 16.15
N ARG A 26 8.99 5.91 17.24
CA ARG A 26 7.89 4.92 17.27
C ARG A 26 6.60 5.55 16.73
N ARG A 27 6.30 6.78 17.19
CA ARG A 27 5.12 7.54 16.74
C ARG A 27 5.15 7.85 15.24
N ALA A 28 6.30 8.35 14.73
CA ALA A 28 6.46 8.61 13.30
C ALA A 28 6.30 7.35 12.45
N THR A 29 6.81 6.20 12.93
CA THR A 29 6.66 4.90 12.26
C THR A 29 5.20 4.49 12.16
N LEU A 30 4.45 4.54 13.27
CA LEU A 30 3.03 4.17 13.28
C LEU A 30 2.19 5.06 12.37
N ILE A 31 2.35 6.39 12.46
CA ILE A 31 1.62 7.34 11.63
C ILE A 31 1.97 7.15 10.15
N GLY A 32 3.27 7.04 9.83
CA GLY A 32 3.74 6.87 8.46
C GLY A 32 3.17 5.61 7.82
N ILE A 33 3.30 4.46 8.49
CA ILE A 33 2.82 3.18 7.97
C ILE A 33 1.28 3.13 7.94
N ALA A 34 0.59 3.63 8.98
CA ALA A 34 -0.87 3.67 8.99
C ALA A 34 -1.44 4.55 7.86
N SER A 35 -0.86 5.75 7.63
CA SER A 35 -1.25 6.64 6.54
C SER A 35 -1.08 5.99 5.17
N THR A 36 0.03 5.28 4.98
CA THR A 36 0.32 4.65 3.69
C THR A 36 -0.52 3.38 3.48
N GLN A 37 -0.80 2.61 4.53
CA GLN A 37 -1.71 1.47 4.43
C GLN A 37 -3.16 1.90 4.14
N LEU A 38 -3.58 3.02 4.71
CA LEU A 38 -4.85 3.65 4.35
C LEU A 38 -4.88 4.02 2.86
N LEU A 39 -3.80 4.62 2.32
CA LEU A 39 -3.66 4.93 0.91
C LEU A 39 -3.72 3.69 0.02
N VAL A 40 -2.96 2.64 0.35
CA VAL A 40 -2.94 1.37 -0.41
C VAL A 40 -4.33 0.80 -0.54
N GLN A 41 -5.08 0.75 0.56
CA GLN A 41 -6.42 0.16 0.56
C GLN A 41 -7.47 1.07 -0.06
N LEU A 42 -7.37 2.38 0.12
CA LEU A 42 -8.23 3.34 -0.55
C LEU A 42 -8.08 3.25 -2.08
N SER A 43 -6.87 3.04 -2.56
CA SER A 43 -6.59 2.94 -4.00
C SER A 43 -6.88 1.56 -4.60
N SER A 44 -6.93 0.48 -3.80
CA SER A 44 -6.94 -0.89 -4.33
C SER A 44 -8.34 -1.45 -4.51
N MET A 45 -9.08 -1.65 -3.43
CA MET A 45 -10.40 -2.32 -3.47
C MET A 45 -11.49 -1.51 -4.17
N PRO A 46 -11.65 -0.20 -3.89
CA PRO A 46 -12.75 0.56 -4.49
C PRO A 46 -12.62 0.78 -5.99
N VAL A 47 -11.43 0.61 -6.57
CA VAL A 47 -11.20 0.74 -8.02
C VAL A 47 -12.07 -0.22 -8.84
N ALA A 48 -12.48 -1.36 -8.28
CA ALA A 48 -13.42 -2.26 -8.94
C ALA A 48 -14.76 -1.58 -9.28
N LEU A 49 -15.19 -0.58 -8.50
CA LEU A 49 -16.40 0.19 -8.79
C LEU A 49 -16.28 1.02 -10.08
N THR A 50 -15.07 1.32 -10.54
CA THR A 50 -14.86 2.12 -11.75
C THR A 50 -15.03 1.32 -13.02
N ILE A 51 -15.01 -0.02 -12.97
CA ILE A 51 -15.02 -0.91 -14.14
C ILE A 51 -16.18 -0.59 -15.10
N PRO A 52 -17.47 -0.52 -14.67
CA PRO A 52 -18.56 -0.25 -15.57
C PRO A 52 -18.50 1.15 -16.20
N THR A 53 -18.01 2.14 -15.46
CA THR A 53 -17.88 3.52 -15.93
C THR A 53 -16.74 3.65 -16.94
N VAL A 54 -15.61 2.99 -16.69
CA VAL A 54 -14.45 2.94 -17.58
C VAL A 54 -14.81 2.20 -18.88
N ALA A 55 -15.52 1.07 -18.79
CA ALA A 55 -15.98 0.31 -19.95
C ALA A 55 -16.85 1.17 -20.87
N ARG A 56 -17.82 1.90 -20.32
CA ARG A 56 -18.66 2.83 -21.08
C ARG A 56 -17.87 4.02 -21.66
N TYR A 57 -16.90 4.55 -20.93
CA TYR A 57 -16.12 5.70 -21.38
C TYR A 57 -15.22 5.39 -22.58
N PHE A 58 -14.59 4.20 -22.60
CA PHE A 58 -13.70 3.77 -23.67
C PHE A 58 -14.41 2.93 -24.75
N ASP A 59 -15.72 2.72 -24.62
CA ASP A 59 -16.54 1.91 -25.54
C ASP A 59 -15.98 0.50 -25.71
N VAL A 60 -15.72 -0.18 -24.59
CA VAL A 60 -15.13 -1.52 -24.52
C VAL A 60 -16.01 -2.45 -23.69
N GLU A 61 -15.80 -3.74 -23.84
CA GLU A 61 -16.48 -4.73 -23.00
C GLU A 61 -16.02 -4.62 -21.54
N VAL A 62 -16.93 -4.94 -20.62
CA VAL A 62 -16.65 -4.96 -19.15
C VAL A 62 -15.51 -5.94 -18.82
N SER A 63 -15.39 -7.04 -19.55
CA SER A 63 -14.31 -8.02 -19.48
C SER A 63 -12.93 -7.38 -19.73
N GLN A 64 -12.84 -6.53 -20.75
CA GLN A 64 -11.61 -5.80 -21.06
C GLN A 64 -11.28 -4.74 -19.99
N ALA A 65 -12.28 -4.02 -19.49
CA ALA A 65 -12.09 -3.06 -18.43
C ALA A 65 -11.71 -3.71 -17.07
N ALA A 66 -12.11 -4.97 -16.84
CA ALA A 66 -11.74 -5.72 -15.64
C ALA A 66 -10.22 -5.93 -15.51
N TRP A 67 -9.48 -5.90 -16.63
CA TRP A 67 -8.01 -5.95 -16.60
C TRP A 67 -7.37 -4.83 -15.78
N LEU A 68 -8.07 -3.72 -15.58
CA LEU A 68 -7.65 -2.65 -14.68
C LEU A 68 -7.37 -3.16 -13.26
N VAL A 69 -8.21 -4.03 -12.73
CA VAL A 69 -8.06 -4.61 -11.40
C VAL A 69 -7.17 -5.84 -11.45
N ILE A 70 -7.33 -6.68 -12.47
CA ILE A 70 -6.54 -7.91 -12.64
C ILE A 70 -5.05 -7.59 -12.74
N ALA A 71 -4.65 -6.67 -13.62
CA ALA A 71 -3.25 -6.27 -13.79
C ALA A 71 -2.66 -5.71 -12.49
N ARG A 72 -3.44 -4.92 -11.74
CA ARG A 72 -3.01 -4.38 -10.45
C ARG A 72 -2.73 -5.49 -9.43
N LEU A 73 -3.67 -6.42 -9.25
CA LEU A 73 -3.55 -7.50 -8.27
C LEU A 73 -2.46 -8.50 -8.67
N LEU A 74 -2.34 -8.80 -9.96
CA LEU A 74 -1.31 -9.67 -10.49
C LEU A 74 0.08 -9.10 -10.25
N LEU A 75 0.32 -7.83 -10.60
CA LEU A 75 1.60 -7.18 -10.38
C LEU A 75 1.90 -6.98 -8.89
N LEU A 76 0.89 -6.71 -8.06
CA LEU A 76 1.06 -6.66 -6.61
C LEU A 76 1.50 -8.03 -6.08
N GLY A 77 0.80 -9.10 -6.42
CA GLY A 77 1.11 -10.46 -5.93
C GLY A 77 2.48 -10.95 -6.41
N SER A 78 2.79 -10.78 -7.70
CA SER A 78 4.06 -11.21 -8.28
C SER A 78 5.29 -10.44 -7.77
N THR A 79 5.13 -9.16 -7.45
CA THR A 79 6.25 -8.30 -7.05
C THR A 79 6.47 -8.24 -5.54
N VAL A 80 5.53 -8.71 -4.71
CA VAL A 80 5.65 -8.61 -3.23
C VAL A 80 6.91 -9.29 -2.70
N PHE A 81 7.27 -10.47 -3.24
CA PHE A 81 8.46 -11.19 -2.85
C PHE A 81 9.75 -10.46 -3.25
N LEU A 82 9.79 -9.95 -4.48
CA LEU A 82 10.90 -9.14 -4.97
C LEU A 82 11.05 -7.85 -4.15
N ALA A 83 9.95 -7.19 -3.83
CA ALA A 83 9.92 -5.99 -3.00
C ALA A 83 10.49 -6.24 -1.59
N ALA A 84 10.18 -7.38 -0.97
CA ALA A 84 10.77 -7.78 0.31
C ALA A 84 12.29 -7.97 0.21
N ARG A 85 12.77 -8.64 -0.85
CA ARG A 85 14.21 -8.83 -1.12
C ARG A 85 14.94 -7.52 -1.39
N LEU A 86 14.33 -6.62 -2.15
CA LEU A 86 14.87 -5.27 -2.36
C LEU A 86 14.98 -4.51 -1.04
N GLY A 87 13.99 -4.65 -0.15
CA GLY A 87 14.03 -4.07 1.19
C GLY A 87 15.20 -4.58 2.04
N GLN A 88 15.49 -5.89 1.98
CA GLN A 88 16.65 -6.47 2.65
C GLN A 88 17.97 -5.94 2.11
N LYS A 89 18.08 -5.74 0.79
CA LYS A 89 19.32 -5.29 0.13
C LYS A 89 19.56 -3.79 0.26
N TYR A 90 18.54 -2.98 0.01
CA TYR A 90 18.66 -1.51 -0.09
C TYR A 90 18.12 -0.76 1.13
N GLY A 91 17.53 -1.49 2.08
CA GLY A 91 16.89 -0.97 3.26
C GLY A 91 15.38 -0.82 3.12
N HIS A 92 14.64 -1.38 4.09
CA HIS A 92 13.18 -1.45 4.06
C HIS A 92 12.51 -0.07 3.93
N VAL A 93 12.98 0.95 4.64
CA VAL A 93 12.38 2.29 4.58
C VAL A 93 12.58 2.96 3.22
N ARG A 94 13.73 2.76 2.56
CA ARG A 94 13.97 3.31 1.22
C ARG A 94 13.03 2.70 0.19
N VAL A 95 12.93 1.36 0.18
CA VAL A 95 12.06 0.64 -0.76
C VAL A 95 10.60 0.97 -0.51
N TYR A 96 10.19 1.07 0.75
CA TYR A 96 8.87 1.52 1.15
C TYR A 96 8.54 2.93 0.62
N PHE A 97 9.47 3.89 0.78
CA PHE A 97 9.29 5.26 0.31
C PHE A 97 9.20 5.36 -1.22
N ILE A 98 10.07 4.62 -1.93
CA ILE A 98 10.02 4.52 -3.40
C ILE A 98 8.67 3.94 -3.83
N GLY A 99 8.20 2.88 -3.17
CA GLY A 99 6.90 2.27 -3.44
C GLY A 99 5.73 3.26 -3.28
N ALA A 100 5.71 4.03 -2.20
CA ALA A 100 4.70 5.06 -1.97
C ALA A 100 4.73 6.15 -3.05
N THR A 101 5.93 6.56 -3.49
CA THR A 101 6.11 7.54 -4.56
C THR A 101 5.61 7.00 -5.90
N ILE A 102 5.95 5.75 -6.24
CA ILE A 102 5.46 5.08 -7.46
C ILE A 102 3.93 5.03 -7.46
N MET A 103 3.31 4.66 -6.33
CA MET A 103 1.84 4.65 -6.21
C MET A 103 1.22 6.02 -6.51
N CYS A 104 1.78 7.09 -5.94
CA CYS A 104 1.27 8.45 -6.15
C CYS A 104 1.40 8.87 -7.61
N VAL A 105 2.57 8.70 -8.20
CA VAL A 105 2.83 9.08 -9.61
C VAL A 105 1.95 8.25 -10.55
N ALA A 106 1.89 6.94 -10.36
CA ALA A 106 1.09 6.05 -11.19
C ALA A 106 -0.42 6.33 -11.06
N SER A 107 -0.90 6.74 -9.88
CA SER A 107 -2.30 7.16 -9.70
C SER A 107 -2.62 8.44 -10.47
N VAL A 108 -1.73 9.43 -10.48
CA VAL A 108 -1.89 10.64 -11.31
C VAL A 108 -1.90 10.31 -12.79
N MET A 109 -0.96 9.47 -13.22
CA MET A 109 -0.91 9.02 -14.62
C MET A 109 -2.15 8.22 -15.02
N SER A 110 -2.73 7.44 -14.09
CA SER A 110 -4.01 6.76 -14.30
C SER A 110 -5.15 7.75 -14.55
N ALA A 111 -5.20 8.85 -13.79
CA ALA A 111 -6.20 9.90 -14.01
C ALA A 111 -6.03 10.63 -15.35
N ALA A 112 -4.79 10.74 -15.84
CA ALA A 112 -4.45 11.37 -17.11
C ALA A 112 -4.52 10.41 -18.32
N ALA A 113 -4.85 9.14 -18.11
CA ALA A 113 -4.87 8.14 -19.19
C ALA A 113 -5.87 8.50 -20.30
N LEU A 114 -5.41 8.36 -21.54
CA LEU A 114 -6.19 8.63 -22.77
C LEU A 114 -6.71 7.36 -23.42
N SER A 115 -6.18 6.18 -23.04
CA SER A 115 -6.62 4.88 -23.53
C SER A 115 -6.72 3.86 -22.40
N LEU A 116 -7.53 2.81 -22.61
CA LEU A 116 -7.68 1.71 -21.66
C LEU A 116 -6.33 1.04 -21.36
N ASN A 117 -5.51 0.79 -22.38
CA ASN A 117 -4.20 0.15 -22.22
C ASN A 117 -3.26 0.97 -21.34
N GLN A 118 -3.25 2.30 -21.49
CA GLN A 118 -2.49 3.20 -20.60
C GLN A 118 -3.01 3.11 -19.17
N LEU A 119 -4.33 3.10 -18.99
CA LEU A 119 -4.96 3.02 -17.68
C LEU A 119 -4.61 1.70 -16.97
N ILE A 120 -4.64 0.58 -17.69
CA ILE A 120 -4.24 -0.74 -17.20
C ILE A 120 -2.77 -0.76 -16.79
N LEU A 121 -1.88 -0.22 -17.61
CA LEU A 121 -0.45 -0.14 -17.34
C LEU A 121 -0.16 0.66 -16.06
N TRP A 122 -0.72 1.85 -15.94
CA TRP A 122 -0.53 2.69 -14.75
C TRP A 122 -1.16 2.06 -13.51
N SER A 123 -2.33 1.42 -13.64
CA SER A 123 -2.96 0.67 -12.55
C SER A 123 -2.07 -0.48 -12.09
N GLY A 124 -1.45 -1.20 -13.00
CA GLY A 124 -0.45 -2.23 -12.68
C GLY A 124 0.73 -1.68 -11.88
N LEU A 125 1.27 -0.51 -12.28
CA LEU A 125 2.34 0.16 -11.54
C LEU A 125 1.92 0.60 -10.13
N VAL A 126 0.66 0.98 -9.93
CA VAL A 126 0.12 1.18 -8.57
C VAL A 126 0.20 -0.11 -7.77
N GLY A 127 -0.05 -1.27 -8.39
CA GLY A 127 0.11 -2.59 -7.77
C GLY A 127 1.55 -2.87 -7.33
N VAL A 128 2.53 -2.58 -8.19
CA VAL A 128 3.97 -2.70 -7.86
C VAL A 128 4.34 -1.83 -6.67
N GLY A 129 3.95 -0.55 -6.67
CA GLY A 129 4.17 0.36 -5.55
C GLY A 129 3.51 -0.14 -4.26
N GLY A 130 2.28 -0.67 -4.35
CA GLY A 130 1.57 -1.29 -3.25
C GLY A 130 2.28 -2.51 -2.65
N ALA A 131 2.88 -3.36 -3.49
CA ALA A 131 3.70 -4.48 -3.07
C ALA A 131 4.94 -4.02 -2.29
N MET A 132 5.64 -3.00 -2.80
CA MET A 132 6.82 -2.42 -2.14
C MET A 132 6.48 -1.85 -0.76
N VAL A 133 5.36 -1.15 -0.65
CA VAL A 133 4.86 -0.60 0.61
C VAL A 133 4.49 -1.73 1.57
N THR A 134 3.64 -2.67 1.16
CA THR A 134 3.08 -3.70 2.03
C THR A 134 4.17 -4.66 2.54
N ALA A 135 5.06 -5.12 1.65
CA ALA A 135 6.14 -6.02 2.02
C ALA A 135 7.11 -5.39 3.04
N ASN A 136 7.41 -4.12 2.89
CA ASN A 136 8.41 -3.46 3.73
C ASN A 136 7.82 -2.85 5.01
N SER A 137 6.53 -2.48 5.04
CA SER A 137 5.89 -1.95 6.26
C SER A 137 5.94 -2.94 7.42
N ASN A 138 5.71 -4.21 7.16
CA ASN A 138 5.77 -5.25 8.18
C ASN A 138 7.19 -5.43 8.75
N ALA A 139 8.21 -5.39 7.88
CA ALA A 139 9.61 -5.47 8.31
C ALA A 139 10.03 -4.24 9.15
N ILE A 140 9.57 -3.03 8.77
CA ILE A 140 9.82 -1.81 9.53
C ILE A 140 9.19 -1.88 10.92
N LEU A 141 7.94 -2.33 11.02
CA LEU A 141 7.25 -2.50 12.31
C LEU A 141 7.97 -3.52 13.18
N ALA A 142 8.38 -4.67 12.61
CA ALA A 142 9.10 -5.70 13.34
C ALA A 142 10.48 -5.24 13.84
N ALA A 143 11.11 -4.27 13.16
CA ALA A 143 12.40 -3.72 13.56
C ALA A 143 12.30 -2.62 14.64
N VAL A 144 11.14 -1.94 14.74
CA VAL A 144 10.94 -0.81 15.66
C VAL A 144 10.28 -1.24 16.97
N PHE A 145 9.47 -2.30 16.95
CA PHE A 145 8.68 -2.76 18.09
C PHE A 145 9.14 -4.11 18.62
N ASP A 146 9.21 -4.23 19.94
CA ASP A 146 9.57 -5.47 20.63
C ASP A 146 8.52 -6.56 20.42
N SER A 147 8.93 -7.82 20.61
CA SER A 147 8.07 -9.00 20.35
C SER A 147 6.73 -8.92 21.08
N ASN A 148 6.70 -8.41 22.31
CA ASN A 148 5.50 -8.29 23.15
C ASN A 148 4.54 -7.19 22.67
N GLU A 149 5.04 -6.20 21.94
CA GLU A 149 4.28 -5.05 21.44
C GLU A 149 3.86 -5.18 19.99
N ARG A 150 4.50 -6.10 19.22
CA ARG A 150 4.27 -6.26 17.77
C ARG A 150 2.81 -6.47 17.43
N GLY A 151 2.09 -7.29 18.20
CA GLY A 151 0.67 -7.53 17.94
C GLY A 151 -0.17 -6.25 17.90
N ARG A 152 0.07 -5.34 18.85
CA ARG A 152 -0.61 -4.03 18.92
C ARG A 152 -0.10 -3.09 17.83
N ALA A 153 1.19 -3.06 17.56
CA ALA A 153 1.80 -2.23 16.53
C ALA A 153 1.29 -2.59 15.12
N PHE A 154 1.11 -3.88 14.82
CA PHE A 154 0.53 -4.35 13.55
C PHE A 154 -0.98 -4.08 13.43
N ALA A 155 -1.71 -4.05 14.54
CA ALA A 155 -3.15 -3.78 14.53
C ALA A 155 -3.48 -2.35 14.03
N ILE A 156 -2.65 -1.35 14.35
CA ILE A 156 -2.91 0.05 13.99
C ILE A 156 -2.96 0.26 12.46
N PRO A 157 -1.97 -0.15 11.66
CA PRO A 157 -2.05 -0.04 10.20
C PRO A 157 -3.17 -0.89 9.58
N VAL A 158 -3.49 -2.06 10.17
CA VAL A 158 -4.60 -2.90 9.69
C VAL A 158 -5.93 -2.17 9.85
N VAL A 159 -6.16 -1.54 10.99
CA VAL A 159 -7.38 -0.74 11.23
C VAL A 159 -7.41 0.46 10.27
N ALA A 160 -6.32 1.19 10.11
CA ALA A 160 -6.22 2.28 9.15
C ALA A 160 -6.52 1.82 7.72
N ALA A 161 -6.03 0.64 7.33
CA ALA A 161 -6.33 0.03 6.03
C ALA A 161 -7.84 -0.21 5.84
N ARG A 162 -8.54 -0.75 6.84
CA ARG A 162 -9.98 -0.96 6.79
C ARG A 162 -10.77 0.35 6.67
N PHE A 163 -10.36 1.38 7.40
CA PHE A 163 -10.92 2.72 7.22
C PHE A 163 -10.67 3.26 5.80
N GLY A 164 -9.48 3.04 5.24
CA GLY A 164 -9.17 3.39 3.85
C GLY A 164 -10.13 2.74 2.86
N THR A 165 -10.44 1.46 3.03
CA THR A 165 -11.43 0.76 2.17
C THR A 165 -12.82 1.38 2.30
N LEU A 166 -13.30 1.61 3.52
CA LEU A 166 -14.64 2.16 3.76
C LEU A 166 -14.76 3.58 3.19
N ILE A 167 -13.79 4.44 3.47
CA ILE A 167 -13.74 5.81 2.93
C ILE A 167 -13.69 5.77 1.40
N GLY A 168 -12.88 4.89 0.83
CA GLY A 168 -12.75 4.72 -0.61
C GLY A 168 -14.06 4.30 -1.27
N LEU A 169 -14.81 3.35 -0.69
CA LEU A 169 -16.10 2.92 -1.23
C LEU A 169 -17.10 4.09 -1.30
N VAL A 170 -17.20 4.88 -0.24
CA VAL A 170 -18.13 6.03 -0.18
C VAL A 170 -17.68 7.12 -1.16
N LEU A 171 -16.40 7.53 -1.12
CA LEU A 171 -15.88 8.58 -1.99
C LEU A 171 -15.98 8.21 -3.47
N PHE A 172 -15.64 6.97 -3.82
CA PHE A 172 -15.67 6.51 -5.21
C PHE A 172 -17.09 6.42 -5.72
N GLY A 173 -18.04 5.95 -4.88
CA GLY A 173 -19.46 5.97 -5.22
C GLY A 173 -19.94 7.38 -5.58
N VAL A 174 -19.64 8.37 -4.74
CA VAL A 174 -20.00 9.78 -4.99
C VAL A 174 -19.30 10.33 -6.24
N PHE A 175 -18.01 10.06 -6.43
CA PHE A 175 -17.30 10.57 -7.61
C PHE A 175 -17.77 9.95 -8.91
N LEU A 176 -18.12 8.67 -8.92
CA LEU A 176 -18.66 8.00 -10.11
C LEU A 176 -20.08 8.45 -10.44
N GLN A 177 -20.87 8.85 -9.44
CA GLN A 177 -22.25 9.28 -9.64
C GLN A 177 -22.36 10.73 -10.07
N TYR A 178 -21.58 11.64 -9.49
CA TYR A 178 -21.74 13.09 -9.65
C TYR A 178 -20.60 13.77 -10.41
N PHE A 179 -19.47 13.09 -10.58
CA PHE A 179 -18.27 13.67 -11.16
C PHE A 179 -17.67 12.77 -12.25
N SER A 180 -16.36 12.62 -12.25
CA SER A 180 -15.64 11.83 -13.24
C SER A 180 -14.87 10.68 -12.56
N TRP A 181 -14.78 9.53 -13.25
CA TRP A 181 -13.95 8.40 -12.84
C TRP A 181 -12.48 8.78 -12.63
N ARG A 182 -12.00 9.84 -13.29
CA ARG A 182 -10.64 10.35 -13.11
C ARG A 182 -10.35 10.83 -11.70
N LEU A 183 -11.34 11.43 -11.03
CA LEU A 183 -11.20 11.91 -9.65
C LEU A 183 -10.95 10.77 -8.66
N VAL A 184 -11.42 9.57 -8.96
CA VAL A 184 -11.16 8.37 -8.17
C VAL A 184 -9.65 8.14 -8.01
N PHE A 185 -8.90 8.27 -9.09
CA PHE A 185 -7.43 8.11 -9.06
C PHE A 185 -6.74 9.30 -8.41
N LEU A 186 -7.23 10.52 -8.61
CA LEU A 186 -6.69 11.72 -7.99
C LEU A 186 -6.89 11.79 -6.47
N THR A 187 -7.87 11.07 -5.91
CA THR A 187 -8.09 10.98 -4.46
C THR A 187 -6.86 10.44 -3.73
N SER A 188 -6.07 9.61 -4.40
CA SER A 188 -4.83 9.05 -3.86
C SER A 188 -3.74 10.11 -3.66
N LEU A 189 -3.79 11.25 -4.36
CA LEU A 189 -2.78 12.31 -4.34
C LEU A 189 -2.63 12.97 -2.96
N PRO A 190 -3.68 13.58 -2.37
CA PRO A 190 -3.53 14.28 -1.11
C PRO A 190 -3.14 13.31 0.03
N ILE A 191 -3.73 12.11 0.03
CA ILE A 191 -3.42 11.09 1.04
C ILE A 191 -1.99 10.55 0.83
N GLY A 192 -1.58 10.36 -0.43
CA GLY A 192 -0.24 9.93 -0.78
C GLY A 192 0.83 10.92 -0.40
N LEU A 193 0.62 12.21 -0.63
CA LEU A 193 1.53 13.27 -0.22
C LEU A 193 1.65 13.33 1.32
N LEU A 194 0.53 13.18 2.04
CA LEU A 194 0.54 13.08 3.49
C LEU A 194 1.29 11.84 3.98
N ALA A 195 1.07 10.69 3.34
CA ALA A 195 1.75 9.45 3.66
C ALA A 195 3.27 9.56 3.43
N ILE A 196 3.70 10.15 2.32
CA ILE A 196 5.11 10.41 2.00
C ILE A 196 5.70 11.37 3.04
N ARG A 197 5.02 12.48 3.34
CA ARG A 197 5.46 13.45 4.36
C ARG A 197 5.62 12.81 5.73
N ASN A 198 4.65 12.01 6.15
CA ASN A 198 4.67 11.33 7.44
C ASN A 198 5.74 10.22 7.51
N SER A 199 6.10 9.64 6.37
CA SER A 199 7.15 8.61 6.28
C SER A 199 8.56 9.21 6.14
N TYR A 200 8.69 10.49 5.79
CA TYR A 200 9.99 11.15 5.62
C TYR A 200 10.91 11.08 6.85
N PRO A 201 10.41 11.26 8.09
CA PRO A 201 11.24 11.10 9.28
C PRO A 201 11.87 9.71 9.41
N LEU A 202 11.22 8.65 8.88
CA LEU A 202 11.74 7.30 8.91
C LEU A 202 13.04 7.15 8.10
N LEU A 203 13.16 7.86 6.97
CA LEU A 203 14.39 7.88 6.19
C LEU A 203 15.57 8.41 6.99
N LYS A 204 15.36 9.46 7.78
CA LYS A 204 16.42 10.07 8.61
C LYS A 204 16.97 9.08 9.65
N TYR A 205 16.11 8.25 10.23
CA TYR A 205 16.53 7.27 11.24
C TYR A 205 17.26 6.07 10.64
N GLN A 206 16.98 5.69 9.39
CA GLN A 206 17.61 4.55 8.74
C GLN A 206 19.03 4.84 8.24
N PHE A 207 19.35 6.07 7.88
CA PHE A 207 20.72 6.44 7.49
C PHE A 207 21.77 6.14 8.57
N GLN A 208 21.33 6.11 9.84
CA GLN A 208 22.23 5.79 10.96
C GLN A 208 22.48 4.28 11.15
N GLN A 209 21.56 3.41 10.69
CA GLN A 209 21.70 1.95 10.85
C GLN A 209 22.43 1.26 9.67
N ILE A 210 22.25 1.75 8.44
CA ILE A 210 22.86 1.13 7.23
C ILE A 210 24.38 1.29 7.21
N ALA A 211 24.95 2.29 7.89
CA ALA A 211 26.38 2.45 8.01
C ALA A 211 27.07 1.30 8.78
N SER A 212 26.30 0.47 9.53
CA SER A 212 26.86 -0.62 10.35
C SER A 212 26.68 -2.05 9.77
N GLU A 213 25.79 -2.27 8.77
CA GLU A 213 25.38 -3.63 8.36
C GLU A 213 25.42 -3.95 6.86
N ALA A 214 26.27 -3.31 6.06
CA ALA A 214 26.42 -3.63 4.65
C ALA A 214 27.06 -5.01 4.42
N LYS A 215 26.34 -6.10 4.74
CA LYS A 215 26.72 -7.47 4.36
C LYS A 215 25.95 -7.91 3.12
N THR A 216 26.69 -8.44 2.17
CA THR A 216 26.35 -8.87 0.82
C THR A 216 25.20 -9.91 0.79
N ILE A 217 24.00 -9.47 0.46
CA ILE A 217 22.85 -10.37 0.23
C ILE A 217 22.74 -10.61 -1.27
N LYS A 218 22.91 -11.87 -1.72
CA LYS A 218 22.68 -12.28 -3.12
C LYS A 218 21.17 -12.34 -3.39
N ILE A 219 20.69 -11.61 -4.38
CA ILE A 219 19.27 -11.63 -4.80
C ILE A 219 19.07 -12.84 -5.74
N GLN A 220 18.18 -13.75 -5.36
CA GLN A 220 17.71 -14.81 -6.26
C GLN A 220 16.57 -14.28 -7.14
N TYR A 221 16.88 -13.88 -8.35
CA TYR A 221 15.88 -13.39 -9.33
C TYR A 221 15.01 -14.52 -9.88
N THR A 222 15.49 -15.77 -9.88
CA THR A 222 14.78 -16.94 -10.41
C THR A 222 13.42 -17.19 -9.75
N GLY A 223 13.30 -17.00 -8.44
CA GLY A 223 12.02 -17.17 -7.73
C GLY A 223 10.96 -16.13 -8.11
N ALA A 224 11.38 -14.88 -8.36
CA ALA A 224 10.47 -13.82 -8.78
C ALA A 224 9.97 -14.07 -10.22
N VAL A 225 10.85 -14.52 -11.11
CA VAL A 225 10.49 -14.85 -12.50
C VAL A 225 9.54 -16.05 -12.54
N LEU A 226 9.79 -17.09 -11.74
CA LEU A 226 8.92 -18.26 -11.64
C LEU A 226 7.53 -17.89 -11.11
N MET A 227 7.41 -17.01 -10.10
CA MET A 227 6.11 -16.52 -9.62
C MET A 227 5.33 -15.75 -10.68
N VAL A 228 6.01 -14.87 -11.44
CA VAL A 228 5.36 -14.15 -12.55
C VAL A 228 4.91 -15.12 -13.64
N ALA A 229 5.76 -16.10 -13.98
CA ALA A 229 5.44 -17.10 -14.99
C ALA A 229 4.27 -18.01 -14.58
N THR A 230 4.26 -18.49 -13.33
CA THR A 230 3.16 -19.35 -12.83
C THR A 230 1.84 -18.59 -12.74
N LEU A 231 1.83 -17.34 -12.28
CA LEU A 231 0.61 -16.52 -12.26
C LEU A 231 0.12 -16.19 -13.67
N GLY A 232 1.02 -16.00 -14.64
CA GLY A 232 0.67 -15.73 -16.04
C GLY A 232 0.12 -16.95 -16.78
N VAL A 233 0.38 -18.17 -16.32
CA VAL A 233 -0.17 -19.41 -16.93
C VAL A 233 -1.60 -19.71 -16.43
N PHE A 234 -1.97 -19.22 -15.25
CA PHE A 234 -3.30 -19.43 -14.65
C PHE A 234 -4.35 -18.36 -15.02
N ILE A 235 -4.00 -17.37 -15.84
CA ILE A 235 -4.88 -16.31 -16.34
C ILE A 235 -5.04 -16.42 -17.86
#